data_51ce5a7811cdde27a5125313a3c407ae
#
_entry.id   51ce5a7811cdde27a5125313a3c407ae
#
_cell.length_a   1.000
_cell.length_b   1.000
_cell.length_c   1.000
_cell.angle_alpha   90.00
_cell.angle_beta   90.00
_cell.angle_gamma   90.00
#
_symmetry.space_group_name_H-M   'P 1'
#
loop_
_entity.id
_entity.type
_entity.pdbx_description
1 polymer ?
#
loop_
_entity_poly.entity_id
_entity_poly.type
_entity_poly.pdbx_seq_one_letter_code
_entity_poly.pdbx_strand_id
1 'polypeptide(L)'
;IGLYSEDQGVFGKAAHNNFRSRTAIEGMDELNTVGVYAQFEFDYENYLYLTLAARNDWASTVAKENRSILYPSVSFSFLPSSLPGINAGGNFYKFRASYGTSANFPSPYLLTPTLDSSLNAWTNQFNSGELVAYNGLSGYLPNPDLKPELLKEYELGFEAKGLFDNLLEFDISLYRRITEDQILSSALPNSTGFNSTTINAGRIDTDGIEASVTLNLIKATSSDGFSWSMTNNFTAYETTVVDIPVDLINIGSVNYAIEGQPYGVFRGTYAVRDDAGNLLIHPDTGKIIFSDDVGLEDDLIGDPNEDFYFTNINTLTYKNFSLGVQLEYVHGGDIYSDTIENLMRRGVTRDTTDGLANGREGTYIIPGVIGDPNTGKAILDGNGDKIKNNTQIGANDLFFINLMDVDSNQVYDASVFRVRNVSLTYALPKKALENSPFGSIVFTAQGNNLFFNAPNLPQYMNLDPETLSTSNTNVRGIDNNNDPSYKQYSIGVKLTF
;
A
#
# COMPACT_ATOMS: atom_id res chain seq x y z
N ILE A 1 -16.90 6.61 20.09
CA ILE A 1 -16.63 7.68 21.07
C ILE A 1 -15.13 7.90 21.09
N GLY A 2 -14.68 9.07 20.67
CA GLY A 2 -13.30 9.51 20.78
C GLY A 2 -13.10 10.39 22.03
N LEU A 3 -11.98 10.21 22.72
CA LEU A 3 -11.58 11.07 23.84
C LEU A 3 -10.31 11.82 23.43
N TYR A 4 -10.45 13.12 23.28
CA TYR A 4 -9.33 14.00 22.99
C TYR A 4 -8.90 14.72 24.28
N SER A 5 -7.59 14.77 24.55
CA SER A 5 -7.06 15.30 25.80
C SER A 5 -5.75 16.04 25.56
N GLU A 6 -5.65 17.27 26.05
CA GLU A 6 -4.46 18.13 25.98
C GLU A 6 -4.03 18.58 27.38
N ASP A 7 -2.79 19.03 27.50
CA ASP A 7 -2.21 19.57 28.74
C ASP A 7 -2.21 18.58 29.91
N GLN A 8 -1.33 17.62 29.86
CA GLN A 8 -1.18 16.60 30.89
C GLN A 8 -0.83 17.21 32.26
N GLY A 9 -1.63 16.93 33.28
CA GLY A 9 -1.41 17.44 34.64
C GLY A 9 -0.24 16.77 35.37
N VAL A 10 -0.09 15.46 35.21
CA VAL A 10 1.03 14.66 35.74
C VAL A 10 1.70 13.93 34.61
N PHE A 11 2.95 14.26 34.33
CA PHE A 11 3.71 13.68 33.25
C PHE A 11 3.84 12.15 33.38
N GLY A 12 3.71 11.44 32.27
CA GLY A 12 3.81 9.97 32.19
C GLY A 12 2.56 9.21 32.66
N LYS A 13 1.47 9.88 33.04
CA LYS A 13 0.19 9.25 33.40
C LYS A 13 -0.86 9.48 32.31
N ALA A 14 -0.98 8.54 31.39
CA ALA A 14 -1.92 8.56 30.27
C ALA A 14 -3.34 8.15 30.72
N ALA A 15 -4.01 8.98 31.51
CA ALA A 15 -5.40 8.78 31.90
C ALA A 15 -6.20 10.04 31.55
N HIS A 16 -7.35 9.90 30.91
CA HIS A 16 -8.17 11.04 30.45
C HIS A 16 -8.44 12.08 31.54
N ASN A 17 -8.67 11.67 32.76
CA ASN A 17 -8.87 12.56 33.90
C ASN A 17 -7.62 13.32 34.37
N ASN A 18 -6.43 12.97 33.85
CA ASN A 18 -5.16 13.65 34.14
C ASN A 18 -4.90 14.84 33.21
N PHE A 19 -5.76 15.12 32.26
CA PHE A 19 -5.60 16.22 31.32
C PHE A 19 -6.48 17.41 31.70
N ARG A 20 -6.00 18.62 31.47
CA ARG A 20 -6.71 19.86 31.78
C ARG A 20 -7.79 20.16 30.75
N SER A 21 -7.46 20.01 29.47
CA SER A 21 -8.41 20.10 28.37
C SER A 21 -8.88 18.72 27.98
N ARG A 22 -10.18 18.50 27.93
CA ARG A 22 -10.82 17.21 27.65
C ARG A 22 -12.03 17.42 26.78
N THR A 23 -12.08 16.74 25.66
CA THR A 23 -13.24 16.77 24.77
C THR A 23 -13.65 15.32 24.44
N ALA A 24 -14.92 15.04 24.61
CA ALA A 24 -15.50 13.78 24.12
C ALA A 24 -16.15 14.05 22.77
N ILE A 25 -15.76 13.28 21.76
CA ILE A 25 -16.37 13.32 20.43
C ILE A 25 -17.13 12.00 20.24
N GLU A 26 -18.39 12.12 19.87
CA GLU A 26 -19.25 10.98 19.55
C GLU A 26 -19.68 11.10 18.09
N GLY A 27 -19.43 10.07 17.30
CA GLY A 27 -19.89 9.95 15.92
C GLY A 27 -20.70 8.67 15.78
N MET A 28 -21.72 8.70 14.95
CA MET A 28 -22.55 7.56 14.61
C MET A 28 -22.80 7.55 13.11
N ASP A 29 -22.36 6.46 12.46
CA ASP A 29 -22.64 6.19 11.05
C ASP A 29 -23.62 5.02 10.94
N GLU A 30 -24.63 5.19 10.09
CA GLU A 30 -25.62 4.15 9.83
C GLU A 30 -25.65 3.80 8.35
N LEU A 31 -25.38 2.53 8.05
CA LEU A 31 -25.47 1.94 6.73
C LEU A 31 -26.43 0.75 6.80
N ASN A 32 -27.50 0.80 5.99
CA ASN A 32 -28.44 -0.29 5.81
C ASN A 32 -28.28 -0.86 4.41
N THR A 33 -28.00 -2.16 4.32
CA THR A 33 -27.96 -2.90 3.04
C THR A 33 -28.90 -4.09 3.09
N VAL A 34 -29.59 -4.34 1.98
CA VAL A 34 -30.41 -5.52 1.78
C VAL A 34 -29.98 -6.17 0.49
N GLY A 35 -29.68 -7.48 0.52
CA GLY A 35 -29.23 -8.22 -0.66
C GLY A 35 -30.06 -9.46 -0.91
N VAL A 36 -30.32 -9.75 -2.19
CA VAL A 36 -30.91 -11.02 -2.66
C VAL A 36 -29.95 -11.61 -3.68
N TYR A 37 -29.67 -12.89 -3.54
CA TYR A 37 -28.78 -13.59 -4.48
C TYR A 37 -29.34 -14.96 -4.86
N ALA A 38 -28.92 -15.43 -6.05
CA ALA A 38 -29.16 -16.78 -6.54
C ALA A 38 -27.89 -17.33 -7.16
N GLN A 39 -27.66 -18.62 -6.99
CA GLN A 39 -26.53 -19.35 -7.58
C GLN A 39 -27.02 -20.69 -8.13
N PHE A 40 -26.54 -21.04 -9.30
CA PHE A 40 -26.79 -22.31 -9.97
C PHE A 40 -25.43 -22.95 -10.31
N GLU A 41 -25.26 -24.21 -9.95
CA GLU A 41 -24.07 -24.98 -10.24
C GLU A 41 -24.47 -26.17 -11.12
N PHE A 42 -23.75 -26.35 -12.20
CA PHE A 42 -23.92 -27.44 -13.15
C PHE A 42 -22.61 -28.23 -13.20
N ASP A 43 -22.72 -29.50 -12.96
CA ASP A 43 -21.63 -30.48 -13.12
C ASP A 43 -22.00 -31.44 -14.25
N TYR A 44 -21.12 -31.62 -15.19
CA TYR A 44 -21.26 -32.63 -16.23
C TYR A 44 -20.12 -33.63 -16.15
N GLU A 45 -20.43 -34.85 -15.77
CA GLU A 45 -19.53 -36.02 -15.68
C GLU A 45 -18.19 -35.72 -14.94
N ASN A 46 -18.19 -34.84 -13.96
CA ASN A 46 -17.03 -34.45 -13.12
C ASN A 46 -15.82 -33.86 -13.90
N TYR A 47 -15.99 -33.46 -15.16
CA TYR A 47 -14.92 -32.79 -15.91
C TYR A 47 -15.30 -31.41 -16.41
N LEU A 48 -16.57 -31.05 -16.39
CA LEU A 48 -17.07 -29.74 -16.84
C LEU A 48 -17.97 -29.13 -15.75
N TYR A 49 -17.63 -27.95 -15.30
CA TYR A 49 -18.38 -27.23 -14.26
C TYR A 49 -18.75 -25.85 -14.76
N LEU A 50 -19.98 -25.44 -14.54
CA LEU A 50 -20.47 -24.10 -14.83
C LEU A 50 -21.19 -23.58 -13.58
N THR A 51 -20.75 -22.42 -13.07
CA THR A 51 -21.45 -21.71 -12.00
C THR A 51 -21.99 -20.39 -12.55
N LEU A 52 -23.28 -20.17 -12.34
CA LEU A 52 -23.96 -18.92 -12.66
C LEU A 52 -24.46 -18.33 -11.35
N ALA A 53 -24.10 -17.09 -11.05
CA ALA A 53 -24.61 -16.39 -9.87
C ALA A 53 -25.01 -14.96 -10.20
N ALA A 54 -25.98 -14.46 -9.49
CA ALA A 54 -26.37 -13.06 -9.55
C ALA A 54 -26.80 -12.60 -8.16
N ARG A 55 -26.40 -11.37 -7.81
CA ARG A 55 -26.81 -10.71 -6.59
C ARG A 55 -27.33 -9.31 -6.90
N ASN A 56 -28.39 -8.91 -6.23
CA ASN A 56 -28.87 -7.53 -6.26
C ASN A 56 -28.87 -6.98 -4.84
N ASP A 57 -28.21 -5.85 -4.66
CA ASP A 57 -28.16 -5.14 -3.38
C ASP A 57 -28.83 -3.78 -3.46
N TRP A 58 -29.42 -3.39 -2.33
CA TRP A 58 -29.95 -2.06 -2.08
C TRP A 58 -29.25 -1.46 -0.87
N ALA A 59 -28.66 -0.27 -1.02
CA ALA A 59 -27.98 0.43 0.07
C ALA A 59 -28.64 1.78 0.37
N SER A 60 -28.64 2.16 1.64
CA SER A 60 -29.21 3.44 2.09
C SER A 60 -28.34 4.65 1.76
N THR A 61 -27.09 4.45 1.38
CA THR A 61 -26.07 5.49 1.17
C THR A 61 -26.07 6.10 -0.22
N VAL A 62 -26.95 5.66 -1.12
CA VAL A 62 -27.14 6.22 -2.46
C VAL A 62 -28.57 6.67 -2.69
N ALA A 63 -28.75 7.59 -3.64
CA ALA A 63 -30.05 8.09 -4.02
C ALA A 63 -30.99 6.96 -4.45
N LYS A 64 -32.30 7.19 -4.34
CA LYS A 64 -33.33 6.17 -4.61
C LYS A 64 -33.19 5.56 -6.01
N GLU A 65 -32.84 6.39 -6.98
CA GLU A 65 -32.65 6.04 -8.39
C GLU A 65 -31.45 5.11 -8.62
N ASN A 66 -30.40 5.25 -7.81
CA ASN A 66 -29.14 4.51 -7.89
C ASN A 66 -29.01 3.40 -6.83
N ARG A 67 -30.04 3.22 -6.00
CA ARG A 67 -29.96 2.35 -4.82
C ARG A 67 -29.81 0.88 -5.14
N SER A 68 -30.40 0.42 -6.23
CA SER A 68 -30.41 -1.00 -6.63
C SER A 68 -29.32 -1.27 -7.65
N ILE A 69 -28.44 -2.21 -7.33
CA ILE A 69 -27.38 -2.64 -8.24
C ILE A 69 -27.36 -4.16 -8.36
N LEU A 70 -27.37 -4.65 -9.61
CA LEU A 70 -27.27 -6.06 -9.94
C LEU A 70 -25.84 -6.36 -10.40
N TYR A 71 -25.22 -7.36 -9.78
CA TYR A 71 -23.91 -7.85 -10.18
C TYR A 71 -23.92 -9.37 -10.41
N PRO A 72 -23.86 -9.75 -11.69
CA PRO A 72 -23.75 -11.14 -12.09
C PRO A 72 -22.31 -11.66 -11.99
N SER A 73 -22.20 -13.00 -11.89
CA SER A 73 -20.95 -13.70 -12.11
C SER A 73 -21.18 -15.01 -12.86
N VAL A 74 -20.18 -15.40 -13.64
CA VAL A 74 -20.12 -16.70 -14.29
C VAL A 74 -18.73 -17.26 -14.16
N SER A 75 -18.62 -18.54 -13.79
CA SER A 75 -17.35 -19.24 -13.80
C SER A 75 -17.49 -20.61 -14.49
N PHE A 76 -16.45 -20.94 -15.21
CA PHE A 76 -16.31 -22.17 -15.97
C PHE A 76 -15.03 -22.87 -15.56
N SER A 77 -15.11 -24.20 -15.35
CA SER A 77 -13.95 -25.03 -15.11
C SER A 77 -14.01 -26.29 -15.96
N PHE A 78 -12.87 -26.63 -16.58
CA PHE A 78 -12.70 -27.80 -17.40
C PHE A 78 -11.51 -28.63 -16.90
N LEU A 79 -11.75 -29.91 -16.62
CA LEU A 79 -10.79 -30.87 -16.10
C LEU A 79 -10.47 -31.95 -17.14
N PRO A 80 -9.54 -31.73 -18.07
CA PRO A 80 -9.18 -32.72 -19.09
C PRO A 80 -8.72 -34.07 -18.52
N SER A 81 -8.09 -34.02 -17.34
CA SER A 81 -7.64 -35.23 -16.63
C SER A 81 -8.77 -36.16 -16.18
N SER A 82 -10.00 -35.66 -16.11
CA SER A 82 -11.20 -36.40 -15.70
C SER A 82 -12.03 -36.87 -16.90
N LEU A 83 -11.62 -36.60 -18.14
CA LEU A 83 -12.36 -37.03 -19.34
C LEU A 83 -12.42 -38.55 -19.43
N PRO A 84 -13.56 -39.15 -19.83
CA PRO A 84 -13.70 -40.58 -20.07
C PRO A 84 -12.67 -41.07 -21.09
N GLY A 85 -11.91 -42.14 -20.76
CA GLY A 85 -10.92 -42.71 -21.62
C GLY A 85 -9.55 -42.04 -21.60
N ILE A 86 -9.37 -40.95 -20.90
CA ILE A 86 -8.07 -40.32 -20.67
C ILE A 86 -7.41 -40.95 -19.45
N ASN A 87 -6.23 -41.55 -19.66
CA ASN A 87 -5.37 -41.98 -18.56
C ASN A 87 -4.34 -40.86 -18.29
N ALA A 88 -4.64 -40.00 -17.35
CA ALA A 88 -3.73 -38.92 -16.97
C ALA A 88 -2.52 -39.36 -16.15
N GLY A 89 -2.37 -40.67 -15.85
CA GLY A 89 -1.23 -41.19 -15.08
C GLY A 89 -1.11 -40.64 -13.67
N GLY A 90 -2.24 -40.18 -13.08
CA GLY A 90 -2.25 -39.50 -11.78
C GLY A 90 -2.05 -37.99 -11.84
N ASN A 91 -1.80 -37.45 -13.03
CA ASN A 91 -1.71 -35.99 -13.22
C ASN A 91 -3.10 -35.33 -13.21
N PHE A 92 -3.14 -34.14 -12.69
CA PHE A 92 -4.34 -33.30 -12.68
C PHE A 92 -4.13 -32.06 -13.55
N TYR A 93 -5.11 -31.74 -14.37
CA TYR A 93 -5.15 -30.53 -15.20
C TYR A 93 -6.50 -29.86 -15.08
N LYS A 94 -6.51 -28.55 -14.89
CA LYS A 94 -7.72 -27.75 -14.81
C LYS A 94 -7.53 -26.41 -15.52
N PHE A 95 -8.42 -26.11 -16.43
CA PHE A 95 -8.58 -24.78 -16.99
C PHE A 95 -9.77 -24.09 -16.31
N ARG A 96 -9.63 -22.81 -16.04
CA ARG A 96 -10.72 -21.99 -15.49
C ARG A 96 -10.83 -20.67 -16.25
N ALA A 97 -12.07 -20.18 -16.40
CA ALA A 97 -12.37 -18.87 -16.91
C ALA A 97 -13.51 -18.30 -16.08
N SER A 98 -13.39 -17.06 -15.66
CA SER A 98 -14.43 -16.40 -14.88
C SER A 98 -14.65 -14.97 -15.30
N TYR A 99 -15.87 -14.53 -15.13
CA TYR A 99 -16.29 -13.15 -15.14
C TYR A 99 -17.09 -12.91 -13.87
N GLY A 100 -16.69 -11.89 -13.12
CA GLY A 100 -17.38 -11.49 -11.90
C GLY A 100 -17.54 -9.99 -11.83
N THR A 101 -18.58 -9.55 -11.13
CA THR A 101 -18.79 -8.14 -10.83
C THR A 101 -19.02 -7.98 -9.34
N SER A 102 -18.59 -6.85 -8.80
CA SER A 102 -18.90 -6.42 -7.43
C SER A 102 -19.12 -4.93 -7.37
N ALA A 103 -19.75 -4.46 -6.31
CA ALA A 103 -20.01 -3.04 -6.13
C ALA A 103 -19.53 -2.57 -4.76
N ASN A 104 -19.06 -1.32 -4.69
CA ASN A 104 -18.76 -0.63 -3.45
C ASN A 104 -19.67 0.58 -3.33
N PHE A 105 -20.25 0.80 -2.14
CA PHE A 105 -21.19 1.90 -1.91
C PHE A 105 -20.49 3.07 -1.25
N PRO A 106 -20.91 4.32 -1.52
CA PRO A 106 -20.36 5.50 -0.85
C PRO A 106 -20.63 5.46 0.66
N SER A 107 -19.80 6.17 1.40
CA SER A 107 -19.98 6.36 2.84
C SER A 107 -21.32 7.02 3.16
N PRO A 108 -21.87 6.84 4.36
CA PRO A 108 -23.10 7.51 4.79
C PRO A 108 -23.00 9.04 4.71
N TYR A 109 -24.15 9.69 4.54
CA TYR A 109 -24.38 11.15 4.64
C TYR A 109 -23.70 12.00 3.55
N LEU A 110 -23.21 11.43 2.46
CA LEU A 110 -22.62 12.18 1.34
C LEU A 110 -23.65 12.80 0.38
N LEU A 111 -24.94 12.41 0.48
CA LEU A 111 -26.01 12.85 -0.43
C LEU A 111 -26.71 14.15 0.04
N THR A 112 -26.63 14.48 1.32
CA THR A 112 -27.40 15.56 1.93
C THR A 112 -26.50 16.49 2.74
N PRO A 113 -26.82 17.78 2.80
CA PRO A 113 -26.07 18.71 3.62
C PRO A 113 -26.08 18.30 5.09
N THR A 114 -24.91 18.36 5.72
CA THR A 114 -24.78 18.18 7.17
C THR A 114 -24.50 19.52 7.84
N LEU A 115 -24.89 19.63 9.10
CA LEU A 115 -24.60 20.78 9.92
C LEU A 115 -23.54 20.43 10.95
N ASP A 116 -22.48 21.20 10.96
CA ASP A 116 -21.47 21.13 12.01
C ASP A 116 -21.89 21.98 13.18
N SER A 117 -21.93 21.41 14.38
CA SER A 117 -22.17 22.17 15.62
C SER A 117 -20.83 22.57 16.22
N SER A 118 -20.63 23.87 16.39
CA SER A 118 -19.45 24.42 17.05
C SER A 118 -19.83 25.11 18.35
N LEU A 119 -19.19 24.67 19.45
CA LEU A 119 -19.38 25.30 20.77
C LEU A 119 -18.45 26.50 20.99
N ASN A 120 -17.42 26.69 20.17
CA ASN A 120 -16.31 27.61 20.46
C ASN A 120 -16.09 28.68 19.38
N ALA A 121 -16.97 28.82 18.42
CA ALA A 121 -16.60 29.57 17.23
C ALA A 121 -16.94 31.06 17.26
N TRP A 122 -17.78 31.52 18.14
CA TRP A 122 -18.09 32.92 18.23
C TRP A 122 -18.19 33.43 19.68
N THR A 123 -17.28 34.31 20.02
CA THR A 123 -17.34 35.02 21.30
C THR A 123 -18.23 36.25 21.13
N ASN A 124 -19.32 36.29 21.85
CA ASN A 124 -20.20 37.45 21.83
C ASN A 124 -19.44 38.67 22.36
N GLN A 125 -19.06 39.58 21.48
CA GLN A 125 -18.32 40.79 21.82
C GLN A 125 -19.17 41.76 22.69
N PHE A 126 -20.48 41.58 22.72
CA PHE A 126 -21.40 42.42 23.47
C PHE A 126 -21.72 41.87 24.86
N ASN A 127 -21.38 40.64 25.17
CA ASN A 127 -21.69 39.96 26.42
C ASN A 127 -20.45 39.25 27.02
N SER A 128 -19.49 40.02 27.51
CA SER A 128 -18.40 39.55 28.38
C SER A 128 -17.71 38.26 27.99
N GLY A 129 -17.65 37.92 26.69
CA GLY A 129 -16.98 36.70 26.21
C GLY A 129 -17.82 35.43 26.32
N GLU A 130 -19.14 35.54 26.44
CA GLU A 130 -20.03 34.38 26.40
C GLU A 130 -19.88 33.63 25.05
N LEU A 131 -19.65 32.31 25.12
CA LEU A 131 -19.57 31.45 23.96
C LEU A 131 -20.96 31.18 23.40
N VAL A 132 -21.16 31.46 22.13
CA VAL A 132 -22.42 31.20 21.44
C VAL A 132 -22.27 29.93 20.61
N ALA A 133 -23.08 28.92 20.92
CA ALA A 133 -23.22 27.75 20.07
C ALA A 133 -23.95 28.14 18.78
N TYR A 134 -23.39 27.71 17.63
CA TYR A 134 -24.06 27.85 16.34
C TYR A 134 -23.89 26.59 15.50
N ASN A 135 -24.81 26.41 14.56
CA ASN A 135 -24.71 25.39 13.54
C ASN A 135 -24.31 26.05 12.22
N GLY A 136 -23.23 25.61 11.64
CA GLY A 136 -22.78 25.99 10.30
C GLY A 136 -23.04 24.90 9.31
N LEU A 137 -23.12 25.20 8.01
CA LEU A 137 -23.01 24.19 6.98
C LEU A 137 -21.60 23.58 7.04
N SER A 138 -21.51 22.28 6.90
CA SER A 138 -20.21 21.63 6.77
C SER A 138 -19.50 22.14 5.51
N GLY A 139 -18.18 22.13 5.52
CA GLY A 139 -17.38 22.50 4.34
C GLY A 139 -17.49 21.52 3.18
N TYR A 140 -18.33 20.51 3.29
CA TYR A 140 -18.56 19.49 2.29
C TYR A 140 -19.81 19.79 1.44
N LEU A 141 -19.65 19.82 0.11
CA LEU A 141 -20.77 19.95 -0.84
C LEU A 141 -21.34 18.55 -1.13
N PRO A 142 -22.59 18.27 -0.70
CA PRO A 142 -23.19 16.96 -0.95
C PRO A 142 -23.47 16.73 -2.43
N ASN A 143 -23.34 15.48 -2.86
CA ASN A 143 -23.63 15.06 -4.23
C ASN A 143 -24.81 14.07 -4.24
N PRO A 144 -26.02 14.49 -4.62
CA PRO A 144 -27.20 13.64 -4.64
C PRO A 144 -27.17 12.59 -5.76
N ASP A 145 -26.28 12.74 -6.76
CA ASP A 145 -26.21 11.88 -7.94
C ASP A 145 -25.21 10.71 -7.78
N LEU A 146 -24.64 10.54 -6.57
CA LEU A 146 -23.69 9.46 -6.31
C LEU A 146 -24.26 8.07 -6.63
N LYS A 147 -23.41 7.27 -7.28
CA LYS A 147 -23.65 5.89 -7.65
C LYS A 147 -22.67 4.97 -6.89
N PRO A 148 -22.99 3.67 -6.78
CA PRO A 148 -21.98 2.68 -6.38
C PRO A 148 -20.86 2.59 -7.41
N GLU A 149 -19.64 2.37 -6.93
CA GLU A 149 -18.54 1.90 -7.79
C GLU A 149 -18.85 0.50 -8.33
N LEU A 150 -18.51 0.23 -9.56
CA LEU A 150 -18.67 -1.08 -10.18
C LEU A 150 -17.32 -1.64 -10.58
N LEU A 151 -16.97 -2.79 -10.00
CA LEU A 151 -15.80 -3.56 -10.37
C LEU A 151 -16.24 -4.73 -11.25
N LYS A 152 -15.57 -4.91 -12.39
CA LYS A 152 -15.71 -6.04 -13.32
C LYS A 152 -14.36 -6.73 -13.43
N GLU A 153 -14.35 -8.06 -13.27
CA GLU A 153 -13.13 -8.84 -13.36
C GLU A 153 -13.28 -9.99 -14.34
N TYR A 154 -12.28 -10.16 -15.17
CA TYR A 154 -12.12 -11.29 -16.10
C TYR A 154 -10.88 -12.05 -15.65
N GLU A 155 -11.00 -13.35 -15.48
CA GLU A 155 -9.88 -14.21 -15.09
C GLU A 155 -9.79 -15.44 -16.01
N LEU A 156 -8.57 -15.79 -16.37
CA LEU A 156 -8.21 -17.06 -17.00
C LEU A 156 -7.17 -17.75 -16.15
N GLY A 157 -7.37 -19.02 -15.82
CA GLY A 157 -6.43 -19.75 -15.00
C GLY A 157 -6.16 -21.15 -15.54
N PHE A 158 -4.97 -21.63 -15.24
CA PHE A 158 -4.53 -22.99 -15.52
C PHE A 158 -3.81 -23.58 -14.32
N GLU A 159 -4.24 -24.76 -13.90
CA GLU A 159 -3.68 -25.50 -12.77
C GLU A 159 -3.24 -26.88 -13.25
N ALA A 160 -2.02 -27.30 -12.87
CA ALA A 160 -1.53 -28.64 -13.11
C ALA A 160 -0.84 -29.19 -11.86
N LYS A 161 -1.14 -30.44 -11.50
CA LYS A 161 -0.55 -31.14 -10.37
C LYS A 161 -0.11 -32.55 -10.77
N GLY A 162 0.80 -33.10 -10.00
CA GLY A 162 1.26 -34.48 -10.17
C GLY A 162 2.30 -34.65 -11.27
N LEU A 163 2.77 -33.58 -11.90
CA LEU A 163 3.68 -33.64 -13.03
C LEU A 163 5.04 -34.24 -12.63
N PHE A 164 5.63 -35.07 -13.53
CA PHE A 164 6.93 -35.67 -13.32
C PHE A 164 7.02 -36.43 -11.99
N ASP A 165 6.07 -37.33 -11.73
CA ASP A 165 5.93 -38.06 -10.47
C ASP A 165 5.71 -37.13 -9.25
N ASN A 166 4.83 -36.16 -9.35
CA ASN A 166 4.59 -35.10 -8.35
C ASN A 166 5.83 -34.26 -8.02
N LEU A 167 6.78 -34.11 -8.92
CA LEU A 167 7.89 -33.18 -8.76
C LEU A 167 7.41 -31.74 -8.88
N LEU A 168 6.51 -31.48 -9.83
CA LEU A 168 6.05 -30.13 -10.20
C LEU A 168 4.54 -30.01 -10.10
N GLU A 169 4.10 -28.96 -9.43
CA GLU A 169 2.73 -28.46 -9.43
C GLU A 169 2.76 -26.97 -9.74
N PHE A 170 1.82 -26.48 -10.51
CA PHE A 170 1.69 -25.03 -10.72
C PHE A 170 0.24 -24.61 -10.93
N ASP A 171 -0.03 -23.36 -10.55
CA ASP A 171 -1.27 -22.64 -10.75
C ASP A 171 -0.92 -21.25 -11.27
N ILE A 172 -1.52 -20.83 -12.39
CA ILE A 172 -1.30 -19.51 -12.99
C ILE A 172 -2.66 -18.92 -13.31
N SER A 173 -2.86 -17.66 -12.89
CA SER A 173 -4.01 -16.82 -13.24
C SER A 173 -3.54 -15.56 -13.95
N LEU A 174 -4.27 -15.20 -14.99
CA LEU A 174 -4.20 -13.91 -15.64
C LEU A 174 -5.55 -13.21 -15.42
N TYR A 175 -5.53 -11.97 -14.98
CA TYR A 175 -6.76 -11.24 -14.75
C TYR A 175 -6.70 -9.82 -15.29
N ARG A 176 -7.88 -9.32 -15.67
CA ARG A 176 -8.12 -7.92 -15.95
C ARG A 176 -9.29 -7.45 -15.11
N ARG A 177 -9.04 -6.42 -14.31
CA ARG A 177 -10.04 -5.76 -13.46
C ARG A 177 -10.30 -4.36 -14.00
N ILE A 178 -11.57 -4.00 -14.10
CA ILE A 178 -12.02 -2.69 -14.55
C ILE A 178 -12.89 -2.13 -13.44
N THR A 179 -12.47 -1.00 -12.85
CA THR A 179 -13.27 -0.26 -11.88
C THR A 179 -13.83 0.98 -12.54
N GLU A 180 -15.16 1.10 -12.58
CA GLU A 180 -15.90 2.23 -13.15
C GLU A 180 -16.64 2.99 -12.05
N ASP A 181 -16.93 4.27 -12.30
CA ASP A 181 -17.64 5.16 -11.37
C ASP A 181 -16.96 5.24 -9.98
N GLN A 182 -15.61 5.28 -9.94
CA GLN A 182 -14.87 5.30 -8.67
C GLN A 182 -15.27 6.49 -7.79
N ILE A 183 -15.47 6.24 -6.50
CA ILE A 183 -15.90 7.24 -5.53
C ILE A 183 -14.68 7.98 -4.99
N LEU A 184 -14.48 9.21 -5.45
CA LEU A 184 -13.34 10.04 -5.09
C LEU A 184 -13.77 11.36 -4.45
N SER A 185 -12.99 11.80 -3.46
CA SER A 185 -13.13 13.15 -2.92
C SER A 185 -12.40 14.15 -3.83
N SER A 186 -13.08 15.20 -4.21
CA SER A 186 -12.52 16.28 -5.03
C SER A 186 -12.51 17.58 -4.24
N ALA A 187 -11.38 18.27 -4.21
CA ALA A 187 -11.28 19.61 -3.65
C ALA A 187 -12.07 20.61 -4.50
N LEU A 188 -12.70 21.58 -3.85
CA LEU A 188 -13.44 22.65 -4.51
C LEU A 188 -12.77 24.00 -4.30
N PRO A 189 -12.85 24.92 -5.29
CA PRO A 189 -12.39 26.29 -5.09
C PRO A 189 -13.13 26.97 -3.93
N ASN A 190 -12.42 27.68 -3.08
CA ASN A 190 -12.99 28.39 -1.93
C ASN A 190 -14.14 29.35 -2.29
N SER A 191 -14.19 29.82 -3.54
CA SER A 191 -15.28 30.68 -4.06
C SER A 191 -16.65 29.98 -4.10
N THR A 192 -16.70 28.65 -4.01
CA THR A 192 -17.94 27.87 -3.94
C THR A 192 -18.58 27.92 -2.56
N GLY A 193 -17.83 28.32 -1.54
CA GLY A 193 -18.22 28.21 -0.14
C GLY A 193 -18.09 26.84 0.50
N PHE A 194 -17.53 25.87 -0.25
CA PHE A 194 -17.25 24.50 0.20
C PHE A 194 -15.78 24.15 -0.05
N ASN A 195 -15.25 23.21 0.71
CA ASN A 195 -13.87 22.76 0.60
C ASN A 195 -13.72 21.52 -0.29
N SER A 196 -14.73 20.64 -0.28
CA SER A 196 -14.69 19.38 -1.04
C SER A 196 -16.09 18.88 -1.40
N THR A 197 -16.12 17.97 -2.34
CA THR A 197 -17.29 17.15 -2.71
C THR A 197 -16.82 15.72 -3.00
N THR A 198 -17.76 14.78 -3.07
CA THR A 198 -17.50 13.43 -3.54
C THR A 198 -18.16 13.22 -4.90
N ILE A 199 -17.44 12.65 -5.83
CA ILE A 199 -17.91 12.40 -7.19
C ILE A 199 -17.65 10.94 -7.56
N ASN A 200 -18.44 10.41 -8.49
CA ASN A 200 -18.06 9.22 -9.23
C ASN A 200 -17.17 9.68 -10.38
N ALA A 201 -15.92 9.26 -10.35
CA ALA A 201 -14.92 9.77 -11.26
C ALA A 201 -14.12 8.64 -11.87
N GLY A 202 -14.22 8.54 -13.17
CA GLY A 202 -13.28 7.84 -13.98
C GLY A 202 -13.38 6.33 -14.01
N ARG A 203 -12.42 5.80 -14.71
CA ARG A 203 -12.18 4.37 -14.90
C ARG A 203 -10.74 4.04 -14.60
N ILE A 204 -10.54 2.97 -13.85
CA ILE A 204 -9.23 2.39 -13.56
C ILE A 204 -9.21 0.96 -14.06
N ASP A 205 -8.24 0.63 -14.88
CA ASP A 205 -7.97 -0.74 -15.35
C ASP A 205 -6.77 -1.30 -14.59
N THR A 206 -6.86 -2.56 -14.19
CA THR A 206 -5.75 -3.32 -13.59
C THR A 206 -5.58 -4.62 -14.34
N ASP A 207 -4.41 -4.83 -14.93
CA ASP A 207 -4.01 -6.09 -15.54
C ASP A 207 -2.99 -6.79 -14.63
N GLY A 208 -3.18 -8.09 -14.37
CA GLY A 208 -2.30 -8.79 -13.45
C GLY A 208 -2.09 -10.25 -13.77
N ILE A 209 -1.02 -10.78 -13.18
CA ILE A 209 -0.63 -12.17 -13.21
C ILE A 209 -0.36 -12.66 -11.79
N GLU A 210 -0.88 -13.81 -11.45
CA GLU A 210 -0.54 -14.56 -10.25
C GLU A 210 -0.07 -15.95 -10.63
N ALA A 211 1.03 -16.39 -10.03
CA ALA A 211 1.58 -17.71 -10.29
C ALA A 211 2.06 -18.36 -9.00
N SER A 212 1.73 -19.64 -8.82
CA SER A 212 2.24 -20.48 -7.74
C SER A 212 2.88 -21.71 -8.34
N VAL A 213 4.16 -21.97 -8.00
CA VAL A 213 4.92 -23.11 -8.47
C VAL A 213 5.45 -23.87 -7.27
N THR A 214 5.00 -25.13 -7.09
CA THR A 214 5.50 -26.01 -6.05
C THR A 214 6.39 -27.08 -6.65
N LEU A 215 7.60 -27.19 -6.10
CA LEU A 215 8.60 -28.20 -6.43
C LEU A 215 8.78 -29.15 -5.24
N ASN A 216 8.45 -30.42 -5.41
CA ASN A 216 8.71 -31.48 -4.44
C ASN A 216 10.08 -32.09 -4.74
N LEU A 217 11.16 -31.37 -4.37
CA LEU A 217 12.53 -31.66 -4.78
C LEU A 217 13.05 -33.01 -4.25
N ILE A 218 12.67 -33.34 -3.02
CA ILE A 218 13.03 -34.60 -2.38
C ILE A 218 11.80 -35.18 -1.70
N LYS A 219 11.48 -36.43 -2.01
CA LYS A 219 10.39 -37.16 -1.39
C LYS A 219 10.94 -38.17 -0.42
N ALA A 220 10.40 -38.23 0.79
CA ALA A 220 10.74 -39.27 1.75
C ALA A 220 10.28 -40.64 1.20
N THR A 221 11.14 -41.60 1.19
CA THR A 221 10.84 -43.01 0.82
C THR A 221 10.37 -43.82 2.03
N SER A 222 10.47 -43.29 3.21
CA SER A 222 10.03 -43.86 4.49
C SER A 222 9.55 -42.79 5.44
N SER A 223 8.86 -43.19 6.51
CA SER A 223 8.42 -42.26 7.58
C SER A 223 9.56 -41.50 8.26
N ASP A 224 10.77 -42.05 8.22
CA ASP A 224 11.98 -41.47 8.80
C ASP A 224 12.88 -40.80 7.75
N GLY A 225 12.41 -40.70 6.51
CA GLY A 225 13.13 -40.11 5.39
C GLY A 225 13.16 -38.60 5.43
N PHE A 226 14.04 -38.04 4.60
CA PHE A 226 14.09 -36.59 4.37
C PHE A 226 13.18 -36.23 3.20
N SER A 227 12.41 -35.14 3.37
CA SER A 227 11.65 -34.52 2.28
C SER A 227 11.92 -33.03 2.22
N TRP A 228 11.87 -32.47 1.02
CA TRP A 228 11.99 -31.05 0.77
C TRP A 228 11.00 -30.62 -0.31
N SER A 229 10.11 -29.72 0.04
CA SER A 229 9.23 -29.02 -0.90
C SER A 229 9.49 -27.52 -0.86
N MET A 230 9.36 -26.88 -2.02
CA MET A 230 9.56 -25.47 -2.20
C MET A 230 8.39 -24.90 -3.01
N THR A 231 7.66 -23.94 -2.44
CA THR A 231 6.59 -23.20 -3.13
C THR A 231 7.07 -21.80 -3.42
N ASN A 232 6.92 -21.36 -4.68
CA ASN A 232 7.25 -20.04 -5.15
C ASN A 232 5.96 -19.36 -5.61
N ASN A 233 5.62 -18.23 -5.01
CA ASN A 233 4.50 -17.41 -5.42
C ASN A 233 5.03 -16.12 -6.04
N PHE A 234 4.44 -15.75 -7.16
CA PHE A 234 4.74 -14.53 -7.89
C PHE A 234 3.45 -13.80 -8.19
N THR A 235 3.42 -12.50 -7.91
CA THR A 235 2.30 -11.61 -8.23
C THR A 235 2.85 -10.34 -8.82
N ALA A 236 2.32 -9.94 -9.97
CA ALA A 236 2.59 -8.65 -10.60
C ALA A 236 1.29 -8.09 -11.17
N TYR A 237 1.11 -6.78 -11.04
CA TYR A 237 -0.03 -6.10 -11.64
C TYR A 237 0.34 -4.66 -11.99
N GLU A 238 -0.35 -4.13 -12.99
CA GLU A 238 -0.26 -2.74 -13.41
C GLU A 238 -1.65 -2.11 -13.34
N THR A 239 -1.76 -0.96 -12.71
CA THR A 239 -3.01 -0.22 -12.54
C THR A 239 -2.92 1.11 -13.26
N THR A 240 -3.78 1.34 -14.25
CA THR A 240 -3.77 2.56 -15.07
C THR A 240 -5.07 3.34 -14.90
N VAL A 241 -4.96 4.64 -14.71
CA VAL A 241 -6.08 5.59 -14.79
C VAL A 241 -6.43 5.80 -16.26
N VAL A 242 -7.60 5.31 -16.68
CA VAL A 242 -8.00 5.33 -18.11
C VAL A 242 -8.79 6.58 -18.46
N ASP A 243 -9.61 7.05 -17.53
CA ASP A 243 -10.50 8.20 -17.75
C ASP A 243 -10.81 8.88 -16.39
N ILE A 244 -10.69 10.19 -16.33
CA ILE A 244 -11.11 11.03 -15.20
C ILE A 244 -11.69 12.34 -15.72
N PRO A 245 -12.64 12.99 -14.99
CA PRO A 245 -13.35 14.18 -15.48
C PRO A 245 -12.52 15.46 -15.48
N VAL A 246 -11.31 15.44 -14.95
CA VAL A 246 -10.35 16.55 -14.87
C VAL A 246 -8.94 16.01 -15.10
N ASP A 247 -7.99 16.85 -15.49
CA ASP A 247 -6.64 16.43 -15.86
C ASP A 247 -5.91 15.65 -14.75
N LEU A 248 -6.18 16.00 -13.47
CA LEU A 248 -5.63 15.32 -12.30
C LEU A 248 -6.53 15.48 -11.07
N ILE A 249 -6.51 14.49 -10.18
CA ILE A 249 -7.22 14.53 -8.89
C ILE A 249 -6.23 14.20 -7.79
N ASN A 250 -6.09 15.07 -6.80
CA ASN A 250 -5.38 14.74 -5.56
C ASN A 250 -6.24 13.78 -4.73
N ILE A 251 -5.72 12.60 -4.45
CA ILE A 251 -6.40 11.55 -3.68
C ILE A 251 -5.91 11.45 -2.23
N GLY A 252 -4.92 12.25 -1.87
CA GLY A 252 -4.42 12.40 -0.50
C GLY A 252 -2.90 12.57 -0.45
N SER A 253 -2.38 13.44 0.43
CA SER A 253 -0.96 13.78 0.52
C SER A 253 -0.38 14.14 -0.85
N VAL A 254 0.69 13.45 -1.28
CA VAL A 254 1.32 13.61 -2.60
C VAL A 254 0.79 12.63 -3.66
N ASN A 255 -0.24 11.83 -3.33
CA ASN A 255 -0.82 10.87 -4.26
C ASN A 255 -1.83 11.51 -5.20
N TYR A 256 -1.73 11.19 -6.48
CA TYR A 256 -2.61 11.72 -7.52
C TYR A 256 -3.15 10.60 -8.44
N ALA A 257 -4.36 10.81 -8.94
CA ALA A 257 -4.89 10.12 -10.11
C ALA A 257 -4.71 11.05 -11.31
N ILE A 258 -4.00 10.57 -12.33
CA ILE A 258 -3.67 11.31 -13.56
C ILE A 258 -3.96 10.40 -14.74
N GLU A 259 -4.71 10.87 -15.74
CA GLU A 259 -5.05 10.06 -16.92
C GLU A 259 -3.80 9.55 -17.63
N GLY A 260 -3.80 8.25 -17.95
CA GLY A 260 -2.68 7.54 -18.59
C GLY A 260 -1.51 7.17 -17.67
N GLN A 261 -1.57 7.52 -16.36
CA GLN A 261 -0.56 7.16 -15.38
C GLN A 261 -1.04 6.02 -14.46
N PRO A 262 -0.14 5.33 -13.76
CA PRO A 262 -0.50 4.43 -12.67
C PRO A 262 -1.33 5.16 -11.61
N TYR A 263 -2.27 4.43 -10.99
CA TYR A 263 -3.10 5.03 -9.94
C TYR A 263 -2.31 5.31 -8.66
N GLY A 264 -2.39 6.55 -8.16
CA GLY A 264 -1.76 6.95 -6.91
C GLY A 264 -0.32 7.41 -7.04
N VAL A 265 0.17 7.72 -8.25
CA VAL A 265 1.51 8.28 -8.46
C VAL A 265 1.76 9.50 -7.59
N PHE A 266 3.02 9.69 -7.20
CA PHE A 266 3.44 10.87 -6.44
C PHE A 266 3.68 12.04 -7.37
N ARG A 267 3.14 13.19 -6.99
CA ARG A 267 3.37 14.46 -7.66
C ARG A 267 3.72 15.52 -6.62
N GLY A 268 4.75 16.27 -6.89
CA GLY A 268 5.25 17.28 -5.97
C GLY A 268 6.40 18.10 -6.55
N THR A 269 7.02 18.88 -5.70
CA THR A 269 8.17 19.70 -6.00
C THR A 269 9.40 18.85 -6.31
N TYR A 270 10.27 19.36 -7.19
CA TYR A 270 11.46 18.63 -7.63
C TYR A 270 12.68 19.56 -7.82
N ALA A 271 13.88 18.96 -7.80
CA ALA A 271 15.11 19.65 -8.07
C ALA A 271 15.26 19.93 -9.57
N VAL A 272 15.39 21.21 -9.95
CA VAL A 272 15.49 21.61 -11.35
C VAL A 272 16.83 21.16 -11.95
N ARG A 273 16.77 20.65 -13.17
CA ARG A 273 17.92 20.14 -13.91
C ARG A 273 18.00 20.79 -15.29
N ASP A 274 19.20 20.83 -15.81
CA ASP A 274 19.42 21.24 -17.21
C ASP A 274 19.12 20.10 -18.20
N ASP A 275 19.18 20.38 -19.49
CA ASP A 275 18.94 19.41 -20.59
C ASP A 275 19.89 18.17 -20.54
N ALA A 276 21.02 18.27 -19.84
CA ALA A 276 21.98 17.20 -19.68
C ALA A 276 21.80 16.43 -18.34
N GLY A 277 20.76 16.77 -17.55
CA GLY A 277 20.45 16.16 -16.25
C GLY A 277 21.26 16.68 -15.07
N ASN A 278 22.09 17.73 -15.24
CA ASN A 278 22.83 18.32 -14.13
C ASN A 278 21.89 19.13 -13.24
N LEU A 279 22.07 19.04 -11.91
CA LEU A 279 21.38 19.89 -10.95
C LEU A 279 21.69 21.37 -11.21
N LEU A 280 20.69 22.23 -11.13
CA LEU A 280 20.87 23.68 -11.13
C LEU A 280 21.12 24.18 -9.72
N ILE A 281 22.22 24.91 -9.55
CA ILE A 281 22.69 25.41 -8.26
C ILE A 281 22.64 26.93 -8.26
N HIS A 282 22.07 27.47 -7.19
CA HIS A 282 22.00 28.92 -6.99
C HIS A 282 23.40 29.52 -6.86
N PRO A 283 23.76 30.56 -7.64
CA PRO A 283 25.12 31.08 -7.73
C PRO A 283 25.69 31.60 -6.42
N ASP A 284 24.86 32.26 -5.59
CA ASP A 284 25.30 32.92 -4.39
C ASP A 284 25.26 32.03 -3.15
N THR A 285 24.32 31.07 -3.11
CA THR A 285 24.07 30.27 -1.89
C THR A 285 24.63 28.87 -1.98
N GLY A 286 24.93 28.36 -3.19
CA GLY A 286 25.33 26.97 -3.41
C GLY A 286 24.22 25.93 -3.21
N LYS A 287 22.96 26.38 -2.99
CA LYS A 287 21.80 25.53 -2.82
C LYS A 287 21.25 25.04 -4.14
N ILE A 288 20.56 23.90 -4.11
CA ILE A 288 19.81 23.39 -5.27
C ILE A 288 18.64 24.36 -5.54
N ILE A 289 18.38 24.62 -6.81
CA ILE A 289 17.21 25.37 -7.27
C ILE A 289 16.06 24.36 -7.42
N PHE A 290 14.91 24.65 -6.82
CA PHE A 290 13.72 23.80 -6.88
C PHE A 290 12.67 24.39 -7.83
N SER A 291 11.71 23.56 -8.25
CA SER A 291 10.61 23.95 -9.13
C SER A 291 9.86 25.19 -8.62
N ASP A 292 9.56 25.25 -7.32
CA ASP A 292 8.88 26.38 -6.68
C ASP A 292 9.67 27.70 -6.76
N ASP A 293 11.01 27.64 -6.64
CA ASP A 293 11.87 28.82 -6.70
C ASP A 293 11.74 29.57 -8.03
N VAL A 294 11.43 28.84 -9.09
CA VAL A 294 11.37 29.35 -10.47
C VAL A 294 9.94 29.34 -11.04
N GLY A 295 8.95 29.05 -10.21
CA GLY A 295 7.53 29.06 -10.59
C GLY A 295 7.14 27.97 -11.58
N LEU A 296 7.82 26.83 -11.55
CA LEU A 296 7.44 25.63 -12.31
C LEU A 296 6.36 24.86 -11.54
N GLU A 297 5.47 24.23 -12.28
CA GLU A 297 4.46 23.35 -11.67
C GLU A 297 5.10 22.07 -11.14
N ASP A 298 4.44 21.46 -10.13
CA ASP A 298 4.80 20.12 -9.66
C ASP A 298 4.81 19.10 -10.80
N ASP A 299 5.65 18.09 -10.67
CA ASP A 299 5.78 17.00 -11.65
C ASP A 299 5.69 15.63 -10.97
N LEU A 300 5.67 14.57 -11.76
CA LEU A 300 5.74 13.20 -11.25
C LEU A 300 7.09 12.98 -10.57
N ILE A 301 7.05 12.53 -9.30
CA ILE A 301 8.23 12.31 -8.49
C ILE A 301 8.40 10.85 -8.03
N GLY A 302 7.39 10.00 -8.22
CA GLY A 302 7.46 8.59 -7.89
C GLY A 302 6.17 7.82 -8.17
N ASP A 303 6.27 6.49 -8.07
CA ASP A 303 5.17 5.56 -8.22
C ASP A 303 5.15 4.58 -7.03
N PRO A 304 4.12 4.61 -6.16
CA PRO A 304 4.04 3.71 -5.01
C PRO A 304 3.63 2.27 -5.36
N ASN A 305 3.36 1.98 -6.63
CA ASN A 305 2.95 0.64 -7.04
C ASN A 305 4.19 -0.26 -7.23
N GLU A 306 4.18 -1.40 -6.58
CA GLU A 306 5.26 -2.37 -6.68
C GLU A 306 5.20 -3.10 -8.02
N ASP A 307 6.36 -3.31 -8.68
CA ASP A 307 6.46 -4.04 -9.95
C ASP A 307 6.06 -5.50 -9.78
N PHE A 308 6.53 -6.15 -8.70
CA PHE A 308 6.15 -7.50 -8.34
C PHE A 308 6.46 -7.89 -6.90
N TYR A 309 5.72 -8.90 -6.44
CA TYR A 309 5.95 -9.64 -5.20
C TYR A 309 6.43 -11.05 -5.52
N PHE A 310 7.45 -11.50 -4.82
CA PHE A 310 7.92 -12.86 -4.90
C PHE A 310 8.08 -13.46 -3.50
N THR A 311 7.43 -14.61 -3.26
CA THR A 311 7.54 -15.33 -1.99
C THR A 311 8.05 -16.74 -2.25
N ASN A 312 9.08 -17.13 -1.51
CA ASN A 312 9.64 -18.49 -1.56
C ASN A 312 9.45 -19.17 -0.19
N ILE A 313 8.74 -20.28 -0.17
CA ILE A 313 8.41 -21.05 1.03
C ILE A 313 9.07 -22.41 0.92
N ASN A 314 10.00 -22.71 1.84
CA ASN A 314 10.67 -24.00 1.94
C ASN A 314 10.13 -24.78 3.12
N THR A 315 9.81 -26.05 2.89
CA THR A 315 9.44 -27.00 3.94
C THR A 315 10.37 -28.20 3.87
N LEU A 316 11.17 -28.39 4.92
CA LEU A 316 12.10 -29.50 5.05
C LEU A 316 11.66 -30.39 6.21
N THR A 317 11.44 -31.65 5.95
CA THR A 317 11.03 -32.60 6.99
C THR A 317 12.02 -33.75 7.10
N TYR A 318 12.44 -34.04 8.30
CA TYR A 318 13.29 -35.19 8.59
C TYR A 318 12.82 -35.87 9.89
N LYS A 319 12.34 -37.09 9.77
CA LYS A 319 11.74 -37.82 10.88
C LYS A 319 10.62 -37.00 11.53
N ASN A 320 10.80 -36.65 12.78
CA ASN A 320 9.83 -35.92 13.60
C ASN A 320 10.02 -34.40 13.57
N PHE A 321 11.03 -33.91 12.83
CA PHE A 321 11.33 -32.49 12.70
C PHE A 321 10.79 -31.95 11.38
N SER A 322 10.23 -30.75 11.42
CA SER A 322 9.88 -29.97 10.23
C SER A 322 10.41 -28.55 10.38
N LEU A 323 11.18 -28.09 9.40
CA LEU A 323 11.68 -26.72 9.29
C LEU A 323 10.93 -26.01 8.17
N GLY A 324 10.27 -24.92 8.48
CA GLY A 324 9.68 -24.00 7.52
C GLY A 324 10.51 -22.72 7.42
N VAL A 325 10.77 -22.25 6.20
CA VAL A 325 11.45 -20.96 5.94
C VAL A 325 10.68 -20.24 4.85
N GLN A 326 10.25 -19.03 5.15
CA GLN A 326 9.58 -18.14 4.20
C GLN A 326 10.44 -16.91 3.94
N LEU A 327 10.79 -16.73 2.68
CA LEU A 327 11.52 -15.58 2.15
C LEU A 327 10.57 -14.76 1.29
N GLU A 328 10.76 -13.46 1.27
CA GLU A 328 9.97 -12.53 0.47
C GLU A 328 10.89 -11.51 -0.20
N TYR A 329 10.57 -11.16 -1.41
CA TYR A 329 11.18 -10.08 -2.15
C TYR A 329 10.08 -9.25 -2.81
N VAL A 330 10.08 -7.95 -2.51
CA VAL A 330 9.24 -6.95 -3.17
C VAL A 330 10.16 -6.10 -4.03
N HIS A 331 9.81 -5.90 -5.27
CA HIS A 331 10.58 -5.08 -6.21
C HIS A 331 9.75 -3.89 -6.68
N GLY A 332 10.42 -2.73 -6.76
CA GLY A 332 9.77 -1.49 -7.16
C GLY A 332 8.84 -0.94 -6.08
N GLY A 333 8.04 0.01 -6.48
CA GLY A 333 7.26 0.86 -5.61
C GLY A 333 8.12 1.91 -4.92
N ASP A 334 7.59 3.11 -4.81
CA ASP A 334 8.24 4.19 -4.09
C ASP A 334 7.55 4.46 -2.76
N ILE A 335 8.33 4.92 -1.79
CA ILE A 335 7.86 5.41 -0.50
C ILE A 335 8.19 6.89 -0.38
N TYR A 336 7.19 7.71 -0.06
CA TYR A 336 7.35 9.09 0.37
C TYR A 336 7.46 9.11 1.90
N SER A 337 8.61 9.53 2.43
CA SER A 337 8.93 9.35 3.85
C SER A 337 9.21 10.64 4.59
N ASP A 338 8.21 11.13 5.32
CA ASP A 338 8.37 12.18 6.32
C ASP A 338 9.26 11.71 7.50
N THR A 339 9.33 10.40 7.75
CA THR A 339 10.21 9.85 8.79
C THR A 339 11.67 10.10 8.44
N ILE A 340 12.07 9.80 7.20
CA ILE A 340 13.43 10.02 6.72
C ILE A 340 13.74 11.52 6.72
N GLU A 341 12.83 12.35 6.20
CA GLU A 341 12.94 13.80 6.23
C GLU A 341 13.22 14.30 7.65
N ASN A 342 12.33 13.96 8.59
CA ASN A 342 12.44 14.42 9.96
C ASN A 342 13.74 13.98 10.66
N LEU A 343 14.19 12.73 10.44
CA LEU A 343 15.42 12.22 11.00
C LEU A 343 16.65 12.91 10.40
N MET A 344 16.64 13.18 9.09
CA MET A 344 17.70 13.91 8.40
C MET A 344 17.76 15.37 8.86
N ARG A 345 16.62 16.09 8.80
CA ARG A 345 16.52 17.51 9.20
C ARG A 345 16.94 17.75 10.66
N ARG A 346 16.62 16.82 11.56
CA ARG A 346 17.02 16.90 12.98
C ARG A 346 18.43 16.40 13.25
N GLY A 347 19.09 15.84 12.23
CA GLY A 347 20.46 15.33 12.35
C GLY A 347 20.61 14.19 13.35
N VAL A 348 19.57 13.38 13.57
CA VAL A 348 19.61 12.27 14.54
C VAL A 348 20.01 10.96 13.92
N THR A 349 20.12 10.89 12.60
CA THR A 349 20.60 9.71 11.88
C THR A 349 22.11 9.80 11.59
N ARG A 350 22.79 8.64 11.57
CA ARG A 350 24.21 8.53 11.19
C ARG A 350 24.47 8.88 9.73
N ASP A 351 23.46 8.80 8.86
CA ASP A 351 23.57 9.25 7.47
C ASP A 351 24.01 10.72 7.37
N THR A 352 23.69 11.55 8.36
CA THR A 352 24.14 12.95 8.43
C THR A 352 25.57 13.13 8.96
N THR A 353 26.28 12.07 9.33
CA THR A 353 27.66 12.08 9.84
C THR A 353 28.59 11.17 9.07
N ASP A 354 28.34 9.86 9.12
CA ASP A 354 29.26 8.82 8.64
C ASP A 354 29.31 8.77 7.10
N GLY A 355 28.23 9.17 6.41
CA GLY A 355 28.19 9.31 4.95
C GLY A 355 28.85 10.58 4.41
N LEU A 356 29.28 11.48 5.29
CA LEU A 356 29.84 12.78 4.90
C LEU A 356 31.35 12.79 5.04
N ALA A 357 32.07 12.99 3.93
CA ALA A 357 33.52 13.04 3.90
C ALA A 357 34.13 14.06 4.90
N ASN A 358 33.40 15.16 5.17
CA ASN A 358 33.87 16.24 6.04
C ASN A 358 33.08 16.34 7.35
N GLY A 359 32.15 15.41 7.63
CA GLY A 359 31.31 15.46 8.82
C GLY A 359 30.34 16.66 8.84
N ARG A 360 29.66 16.88 9.96
CA ARG A 360 28.67 17.96 10.12
C ARG A 360 29.26 19.37 10.17
N GLU A 361 30.51 19.50 10.58
CA GLU A 361 31.24 20.77 10.65
C GLU A 361 31.86 21.16 9.28
N GLY A 362 31.77 20.27 8.31
CA GLY A 362 32.36 20.44 6.99
C GLY A 362 31.56 21.29 6.04
N THR A 363 32.19 21.63 4.92
CA THR A 363 31.54 22.26 3.77
C THR A 363 31.57 21.32 2.58
N TYR A 364 30.58 21.47 1.70
CA TYR A 364 30.34 20.62 0.54
C TYR A 364 30.14 21.48 -0.70
N ILE A 365 30.48 20.94 -1.85
CA ILE A 365 30.11 21.50 -3.14
C ILE A 365 29.14 20.52 -3.77
N ILE A 366 27.89 20.92 -3.94
CA ILE A 366 26.87 20.07 -4.58
C ILE A 366 27.24 19.93 -6.05
N PRO A 367 27.39 18.69 -6.58
CA PRO A 367 27.65 18.48 -8.00
C PRO A 367 26.52 19.03 -8.85
N GLY A 368 26.85 19.94 -9.79
CA GLY A 368 25.87 20.56 -10.66
C GLY A 368 26.45 21.73 -11.44
N VAL A 369 25.61 22.47 -12.10
CA VAL A 369 25.96 23.70 -12.86
C VAL A 369 25.23 24.89 -12.24
N ILE A 370 25.81 26.08 -12.38
CA ILE A 370 25.17 27.29 -11.90
C ILE A 370 23.91 27.59 -12.71
N GLY A 371 22.79 27.75 -12.00
CA GLY A 371 21.47 28.07 -12.54
C GLY A 371 21.06 29.51 -12.24
N ASP A 372 20.22 30.03 -13.07
CA ASP A 372 19.54 31.32 -12.83
C ASP A 372 18.28 31.03 -11.96
N PRO A 373 18.21 31.55 -10.72
CA PRO A 373 17.10 31.31 -9.81
C PRO A 373 15.78 31.97 -10.24
N ASN A 374 15.78 32.82 -11.27
CA ASN A 374 14.57 33.44 -11.79
C ASN A 374 13.99 32.70 -12.99
N THR A 375 14.82 31.95 -13.71
CA THR A 375 14.40 31.32 -14.97
C THR A 375 14.53 29.82 -15.00
N GLY A 376 15.18 29.20 -14.01
CA GLY A 376 15.41 27.74 -13.97
C GLY A 376 16.28 27.24 -15.13
N LYS A 377 17.21 28.05 -15.63
CA LYS A 377 18.11 27.69 -16.74
C LYS A 377 19.56 27.77 -16.33
N ALA A 378 20.39 26.90 -16.92
CA ALA A 378 21.83 26.96 -16.69
C ALA A 378 22.42 28.29 -17.18
N ILE A 379 23.30 28.89 -16.39
CA ILE A 379 24.08 30.08 -16.79
C ILE A 379 25.29 29.61 -17.56
N LEU A 380 25.54 30.29 -18.70
CA LEU A 380 26.67 30.02 -19.60
C LEU A 380 27.79 31.03 -19.35
N ASP A 381 29.01 30.59 -19.53
CA ASP A 381 30.19 31.47 -19.55
C ASP A 381 30.32 32.25 -20.90
N GLY A 382 31.39 33.06 -21.02
CA GLY A 382 31.63 33.85 -22.21
C GLY A 382 31.91 33.04 -23.51
N ASN A 383 32.12 31.73 -23.40
CA ASN A 383 32.36 30.81 -24.51
C ASN A 383 31.08 30.00 -24.86
N GLY A 384 30.01 30.12 -24.03
CA GLY A 384 28.79 29.38 -24.21
C GLY A 384 28.78 28.03 -23.45
N ASP A 385 29.77 27.78 -22.57
CA ASP A 385 29.83 26.55 -21.76
C ASP A 385 29.10 26.74 -20.45
N LYS A 386 28.51 25.65 -19.93
CA LYS A 386 27.82 25.63 -18.59
C LYS A 386 28.85 25.80 -17.48
N ILE A 387 28.59 26.71 -16.55
CA ILE A 387 29.46 26.99 -15.42
C ILE A 387 29.25 25.93 -14.35
N LYS A 388 30.28 25.14 -13.99
CA LYS A 388 30.23 24.18 -12.90
C LYS A 388 30.11 24.88 -11.55
N ASN A 389 29.29 24.29 -10.65
CA ASN A 389 29.22 24.78 -9.30
C ASN A 389 30.57 24.63 -8.56
N ASN A 390 30.99 25.70 -7.88
CA ASN A 390 32.15 25.75 -6.99
C ASN A 390 31.81 26.42 -5.65
N THR A 391 30.55 26.76 -5.43
CA THR A 391 30.07 27.42 -4.21
C THR A 391 29.97 26.38 -3.11
N GLN A 392 30.57 26.67 -1.97
CA GLN A 392 30.52 25.79 -0.79
C GLN A 392 29.25 26.05 0.02
N ILE A 393 28.64 24.98 0.48
CA ILE A 393 27.51 24.99 1.42
C ILE A 393 27.87 24.22 2.70
N GLY A 394 27.46 24.70 3.85
CA GLY A 394 27.63 23.98 5.12
C GLY A 394 26.75 22.73 5.19
N ALA A 395 27.18 21.73 5.97
CA ALA A 395 26.38 20.51 6.15
C ALA A 395 24.99 20.80 6.73
N ASN A 396 24.88 21.79 7.63
CA ASN A 396 23.62 22.22 8.20
C ASN A 396 22.67 22.75 7.12
N ASP A 397 23.15 23.65 6.25
CA ASP A 397 22.35 24.21 5.17
C ASP A 397 21.98 23.15 4.11
N LEU A 398 22.89 22.18 3.87
CA LEU A 398 22.66 21.10 2.92
C LEU A 398 21.54 20.18 3.39
N PHE A 399 21.66 19.58 4.59
CA PHE A 399 20.74 18.54 5.06
C PHE A 399 19.47 19.09 5.71
N PHE A 400 19.56 20.20 6.43
CA PHE A 400 18.46 20.68 7.27
C PHE A 400 17.57 21.73 6.58
N ILE A 401 18.07 22.38 5.53
CA ILE A 401 17.36 23.49 4.91
C ILE A 401 17.12 23.28 3.40
N ASN A 402 17.98 22.52 2.71
CA ASN A 402 17.88 22.43 1.28
C ASN A 402 17.54 21.03 0.78
N LEU A 403 18.26 19.99 1.16
CA LEU A 403 18.07 18.67 0.56
C LEU A 403 16.68 18.08 0.86
N MET A 404 16.14 18.34 2.05
CA MET A 404 14.87 17.80 2.51
C MET A 404 13.68 18.76 2.34
N ASP A 405 13.88 19.88 1.67
CA ASP A 405 12.85 20.91 1.47
C ASP A 405 12.05 20.71 0.16
N VAL A 406 12.31 19.62 -0.55
CA VAL A 406 11.68 19.29 -1.82
C VAL A 406 11.14 17.86 -1.82
N ASP A 407 9.92 17.67 -2.30
CA ASP A 407 9.21 16.39 -2.22
C ASP A 407 9.96 15.25 -2.89
N SER A 408 10.58 15.48 -4.05
CA SER A 408 11.30 14.44 -4.78
C SER A 408 12.48 13.83 -4.01
N ASN A 409 13.03 14.53 -3.01
CA ASN A 409 14.12 14.01 -2.18
C ASN A 409 13.61 13.21 -0.97
N GLN A 410 12.29 13.15 -0.78
CA GLN A 410 11.64 12.33 0.23
C GLN A 410 11.12 11.01 -0.36
N VAL A 411 11.29 10.83 -1.67
CA VAL A 411 10.87 9.62 -2.39
C VAL A 411 12.03 8.65 -2.51
N TYR A 412 11.79 7.40 -2.13
CA TYR A 412 12.78 6.32 -2.14
C TYR A 412 12.19 5.04 -2.70
N ASP A 413 12.94 4.31 -3.50
CA ASP A 413 12.61 2.97 -3.95
C ASP A 413 12.47 2.01 -2.74
N ALA A 414 11.30 1.42 -2.58
CA ALA A 414 10.91 0.56 -1.46
C ALA A 414 11.25 -0.92 -1.67
N SER A 415 12.03 -1.26 -2.69
CA SER A 415 12.46 -2.65 -2.93
C SER A 415 13.09 -3.25 -1.68
N VAL A 416 12.64 -4.45 -1.29
CA VAL A 416 13.05 -5.05 -0.02
C VAL A 416 13.07 -6.57 -0.08
N PHE A 417 14.11 -7.17 0.52
CA PHE A 417 14.18 -8.59 0.80
C PHE A 417 13.90 -8.84 2.29
N ARG A 418 13.09 -9.89 2.58
CA ARG A 418 12.73 -10.25 3.96
C ARG A 418 12.86 -11.75 4.24
N VAL A 419 13.25 -12.05 5.49
CA VAL A 419 13.04 -13.37 6.11
C VAL A 419 11.78 -13.26 6.96
N ARG A 420 10.64 -13.59 6.35
CA ARG A 420 9.31 -13.44 6.94
C ARG A 420 9.06 -14.37 8.10
N ASN A 421 9.42 -15.64 7.92
CA ASN A 421 9.14 -16.66 8.91
C ASN A 421 10.22 -17.74 8.89
N VAL A 422 10.63 -18.15 10.08
CA VAL A 422 11.36 -19.40 10.30
C VAL A 422 10.67 -20.15 11.41
N SER A 423 10.24 -21.39 11.14
CA SER A 423 9.55 -22.24 12.11
C SER A 423 10.21 -23.61 12.19
N LEU A 424 10.42 -24.08 13.42
CA LEU A 424 10.89 -25.43 13.71
C LEU A 424 9.82 -26.15 14.53
N THR A 425 9.35 -27.25 13.98
CA THR A 425 8.31 -28.09 14.61
C THR A 425 8.90 -29.46 14.93
N TYR A 426 8.58 -29.96 16.14
CA TYR A 426 8.94 -31.31 16.56
C TYR A 426 7.71 -32.05 17.05
N ALA A 427 7.35 -33.13 16.37
CA ALA A 427 6.28 -34.02 16.78
C ALA A 427 6.84 -35.19 17.61
N LEU A 428 6.29 -35.41 18.80
CA LEU A 428 6.68 -36.55 19.63
C LEU A 428 6.37 -37.86 18.91
N PRO A 429 7.33 -38.82 18.87
CA PRO A 429 7.08 -40.12 18.28
C PRO A 429 5.87 -40.83 18.98
N LYS A 430 5.04 -41.48 18.18
CA LYS A 430 3.86 -42.24 18.72
C LYS A 430 4.24 -43.19 19.86
N LYS A 431 5.40 -43.85 19.75
CA LYS A 431 5.92 -44.75 20.78
C LYS A 431 6.11 -44.07 22.14
N ALA A 432 6.42 -42.78 22.18
CA ALA A 432 6.54 -42.03 23.44
C ALA A 432 5.18 -41.69 24.06
N LEU A 433 4.09 -41.84 23.31
CA LEU A 433 2.72 -41.50 23.74
C LEU A 433 1.87 -42.73 24.07
N GLU A 434 2.36 -43.96 23.84
CA GLU A 434 1.58 -45.20 24.01
C GLU A 434 0.91 -45.36 25.38
N ASN A 435 1.52 -44.81 26.44
CA ASN A 435 0.98 -44.87 27.80
C ASN A 435 0.47 -43.50 28.28
N SER A 436 0.14 -42.60 27.39
CA SER A 436 -0.34 -41.26 27.70
C SER A 436 -1.80 -41.07 27.23
N PRO A 437 -2.56 -40.11 27.74
CA PRO A 437 -3.89 -39.77 27.21
C PRO A 437 -3.85 -39.01 25.90
N PHE A 438 -2.66 -38.72 25.36
CA PHE A 438 -2.49 -37.86 24.18
C PHE A 438 -2.34 -38.68 22.89
N GLY A 439 -3.13 -38.33 21.89
CA GLY A 439 -2.97 -38.85 20.51
C GLY A 439 -1.78 -38.26 19.78
N SER A 440 -1.45 -36.98 20.03
CA SER A 440 -0.23 -36.33 19.55
C SER A 440 0.21 -35.19 20.46
N ILE A 441 1.53 -34.95 20.50
CA ILE A 441 2.16 -33.75 21.11
C ILE A 441 3.12 -33.15 20.10
N VAL A 442 2.93 -31.88 19.78
CA VAL A 442 3.75 -31.17 18.80
C VAL A 442 4.26 -29.88 19.44
N PHE A 443 5.56 -29.69 19.43
CA PHE A 443 6.23 -28.46 19.85
C PHE A 443 6.57 -27.62 18.62
N THR A 444 6.35 -26.33 18.69
CA THR A 444 6.70 -25.39 17.61
C THR A 444 7.44 -24.20 18.21
N ALA A 445 8.58 -23.85 17.62
CA ALA A 445 9.28 -22.60 17.84
C ALA A 445 9.25 -21.81 16.53
N GLN A 446 8.91 -20.54 16.58
CA GLN A 446 8.71 -19.70 15.39
C GLN A 446 9.25 -18.31 15.62
N GLY A 447 9.88 -17.75 14.61
CA GLY A 447 10.26 -16.35 14.53
C GLY A 447 9.68 -15.70 13.28
N ASN A 448 9.08 -14.53 13.44
CA ASN A 448 8.52 -13.73 12.35
C ASN A 448 9.29 -12.43 12.18
N ASN A 449 9.35 -11.93 10.95
CA ASN A 449 10.05 -10.68 10.57
C ASN A 449 11.49 -10.65 11.08
N LEU A 450 12.23 -11.75 10.89
CA LEU A 450 13.56 -11.93 11.50
C LEU A 450 14.63 -11.05 10.90
N PHE A 451 14.48 -10.70 9.63
CA PHE A 451 15.43 -9.89 8.91
C PHE A 451 14.73 -9.19 7.73
N PHE A 452 15.14 -7.97 7.44
CA PHE A 452 14.86 -7.30 6.18
C PHE A 452 16.09 -6.51 5.71
N ASN A 453 16.14 -6.23 4.42
CA ASN A 453 17.14 -5.36 3.79
C ASN A 453 16.47 -4.57 2.67
N ALA A 454 16.39 -3.26 2.84
CA ALA A 454 15.89 -2.28 1.86
C ALA A 454 17.08 -1.42 1.41
N PRO A 455 17.81 -1.83 0.34
CA PRO A 455 19.11 -1.27 0.00
C PRO A 455 19.05 0.17 -0.54
N ASN A 456 17.87 0.62 -0.99
CA ASN A 456 17.68 1.93 -1.59
C ASN A 456 17.26 3.00 -0.58
N LEU A 457 16.99 2.61 0.66
CA LEU A 457 16.76 3.53 1.78
C LEU A 457 18.08 3.95 2.43
N PRO A 458 18.11 5.09 3.16
CA PRO A 458 19.31 5.54 3.86
C PRO A 458 19.88 4.45 4.78
N GLN A 459 21.18 4.22 4.66
CA GLN A 459 21.89 3.04 5.18
C GLN A 459 21.78 2.85 6.69
N TYR A 460 21.74 3.93 7.45
CA TYR A 460 21.81 3.88 8.92
C TYR A 460 20.44 4.03 9.60
N MET A 461 19.35 4.17 8.85
CA MET A 461 18.02 4.30 9.43
C MET A 461 17.36 2.96 9.71
N ASN A 462 17.71 1.91 8.93
CA ASN A 462 17.09 0.58 9.04
C ASN A 462 15.55 0.64 9.07
N LEU A 463 14.99 1.49 8.20
CA LEU A 463 13.55 1.66 8.04
C LEU A 463 12.98 0.49 7.24
N ASP A 464 11.85 -0.05 7.69
CA ASP A 464 11.12 -1.08 6.94
C ASP A 464 10.06 -0.39 6.07
N PRO A 465 10.17 -0.45 4.73
CA PRO A 465 9.22 0.23 3.84
C PRO A 465 7.80 -0.32 3.88
N GLU A 466 7.54 -1.40 4.61
CA GLU A 466 6.19 -1.92 4.84
C GLU A 466 5.42 -1.16 5.93
N THR A 467 6.11 -0.41 6.78
CA THR A 467 5.48 0.37 7.84
C THR A 467 4.93 1.69 7.29
N LEU A 468 3.74 1.65 6.72
CA LEU A 468 3.07 2.82 6.12
C LEU A 468 2.07 3.45 7.07
N SER A 469 1.88 4.78 6.94
CA SER A 469 1.04 5.59 7.85
C SER A 469 -0.44 5.53 7.55
N THR A 470 -0.81 5.14 6.34
CA THR A 470 -2.21 5.14 5.95
C THR A 470 -2.71 3.72 5.74
N SER A 471 -3.89 3.44 6.31
CA SER A 471 -4.67 2.24 6.01
C SER A 471 -5.69 2.47 4.88
N ASN A 472 -5.71 3.68 4.30
CA ASN A 472 -6.58 4.01 3.19
C ASN A 472 -6.05 3.37 1.90
N THR A 473 -6.86 2.58 1.23
CA THR A 473 -6.49 1.90 -0.02
C THR A 473 -6.21 2.85 -1.19
N ASN A 474 -6.69 4.08 -1.12
CA ASN A 474 -6.49 5.09 -2.17
C ASN A 474 -5.20 5.89 -2.02
N VAL A 475 -4.60 5.91 -0.82
CA VAL A 475 -3.34 6.60 -0.52
C VAL A 475 -2.30 5.56 -0.15
N ARG A 476 -1.28 5.39 -0.98
CA ARG A 476 -0.25 4.35 -0.85
C ARG A 476 1.14 4.96 -0.72
N GLY A 477 2.06 4.18 -0.18
CA GLY A 477 3.47 4.54 -0.16
C GLY A 477 3.82 5.72 0.77
N ILE A 478 2.97 6.11 1.72
CA ILE A 478 3.23 7.22 2.64
C ILE A 478 3.70 6.71 3.99
N ASP A 479 4.87 7.14 4.42
CA ASP A 479 5.42 6.93 5.75
C ASP A 479 5.53 8.26 6.50
N ASN A 480 4.77 8.40 7.58
CA ASN A 480 4.75 9.61 8.41
C ASN A 480 4.94 9.25 9.89
N ASN A 481 6.21 9.15 10.31
CA ASN A 481 6.62 8.92 11.69
C ASN A 481 5.98 7.68 12.34
N ASN A 482 5.91 6.58 11.61
CA ASN A 482 5.34 5.33 12.08
C ASN A 482 6.23 4.61 13.09
N ASP A 483 5.61 3.74 13.88
CA ASP A 483 6.32 2.80 14.72
C ASP A 483 7.12 1.81 13.84
N PRO A 484 8.37 1.49 14.22
CA PRO A 484 9.19 0.54 13.47
C PRO A 484 8.58 -0.86 13.51
N SER A 485 8.84 -1.65 12.45
CA SER A 485 8.49 -3.07 12.43
C SER A 485 9.17 -3.83 13.57
N TYR A 486 8.53 -4.90 14.06
CA TYR A 486 9.05 -5.68 15.18
C TYR A 486 9.25 -7.14 14.81
N LYS A 487 10.29 -7.75 15.41
CA LYS A 487 10.51 -9.19 15.37
C LYS A 487 9.66 -9.88 16.43
N GLN A 488 9.00 -10.95 16.04
CA GLN A 488 8.18 -11.73 16.97
C GLN A 488 8.71 -13.15 17.10
N TYR A 489 8.81 -13.63 18.35
CA TYR A 489 9.16 -15.01 18.64
C TYR A 489 8.04 -15.68 19.40
N SER A 490 7.71 -16.90 19.03
CA SER A 490 6.68 -17.67 19.71
C SER A 490 7.11 -19.13 19.93
N ILE A 491 6.64 -19.70 21.04
CA ILE A 491 6.79 -21.12 21.35
C ILE A 491 5.39 -21.65 21.63
N GLY A 492 5.03 -22.73 20.97
CA GLY A 492 3.73 -23.36 21.08
C GLY A 492 3.83 -24.85 21.37
N VAL A 493 2.82 -25.37 22.07
CA VAL A 493 2.62 -26.81 22.28
C VAL A 493 1.18 -27.14 21.87
N LYS A 494 1.02 -28.06 20.91
CA LYS A 494 -0.29 -28.58 20.50
C LYS A 494 -0.46 -29.98 21.08
N LEU A 495 -1.53 -30.17 21.87
CA LEU A 495 -1.91 -31.43 22.43
C LEU A 495 -3.20 -31.92 21.78
N THR A 496 -3.22 -33.16 21.31
CA THR A 496 -4.42 -33.81 20.77
C THR A 496 -4.70 -35.04 21.65
N PHE A 497 -5.94 -35.16 22.11
CA PHE A 497 -6.41 -36.25 22.98
C PHE A 497 -7.08 -37.34 22.18
#